data_04a69d841ff5e14466327f37b7aacad4
#
_entry.id   04a69d841ff5e14466327f37b7aacad4
#
_cell.length_a   1.000
_cell.length_b   1.000
_cell.length_c   1.000
_cell.angle_alpha   90.00
_cell.angle_beta   90.00
_cell.angle_gamma   90.00
#
_symmetry.space_group_name_H-M   'P 1'
#
loop_
_entity.id
_entity.type
_entity.pdbx_description
1 polymer ?
#
loop_
_entity_poly.entity_id
_entity_poly.type
_entity_poly.pdbx_seq_one_letter_code
_entity_poly.pdbx_strand_id
1 'polypeptide(L)'
;GDQRLLSHLKSTKAVLVGGAALSKTLRNQAELAGIKVVTTYGMTETCGGCVFDGTALESVEIEIRNGKICIKGQVLASSIPLIDGWFETNDLGEFNNDQLVVIGRLDDVIISGGENLSLNAVENSLSLAFPDTQFAAFAVEDPQWGQSLQVAVVGTISDDQITTHLEKDLGGFAKPKGIHRMTSLPLLGIGKIDRKTLAKGIANE
;
A
#
# COMPACT_ATOMS: atom_id res chain seq x y z
N GLY A 1 -23.82 1.30 -9.40
CA GLY A 1 -22.64 0.98 -10.23
C GLY A 1 -23.04 0.78 -11.69
N ASP A 2 -22.15 1.09 -12.63
CA ASP A 2 -22.41 0.98 -14.07
C ASP A 2 -22.52 -0.51 -14.48
N GLN A 3 -23.75 -0.99 -14.73
CA GLN A 3 -24.02 -2.38 -15.13
C GLN A 3 -23.30 -2.79 -16.42
N ARG A 4 -23.08 -1.82 -17.33
CA ARG A 4 -22.35 -2.06 -18.57
C ARG A 4 -20.87 -2.35 -18.30
N LEU A 5 -20.23 -1.56 -17.43
CA LEU A 5 -18.85 -1.78 -17.02
C LEU A 5 -18.71 -3.14 -16.30
N LEU A 6 -19.62 -3.46 -15.39
CA LEU A 6 -19.63 -4.74 -14.70
C LEU A 6 -19.75 -5.93 -15.67
N SER A 7 -20.62 -5.82 -16.68
CA SER A 7 -20.76 -6.83 -17.71
C SER A 7 -19.47 -7.03 -18.54
N HIS A 8 -18.79 -5.94 -18.88
CA HIS A 8 -17.50 -6.01 -19.58
C HIS A 8 -16.42 -6.68 -18.72
N LEU A 9 -16.30 -6.30 -17.43
CA LEU A 9 -15.33 -6.90 -16.52
C LEU A 9 -15.57 -8.42 -16.37
N LYS A 10 -16.83 -8.86 -16.27
CA LYS A 10 -17.19 -10.29 -16.23
C LYS A 10 -16.83 -11.06 -17.48
N SER A 11 -16.81 -10.40 -18.65
CA SER A 11 -16.48 -11.04 -19.93
C SER A 11 -14.98 -11.19 -20.17
N THR A 12 -14.12 -10.57 -19.34
CA THR A 12 -12.67 -10.71 -19.47
C THR A 12 -12.18 -12.04 -18.89
N LYS A 13 -11.04 -12.53 -19.39
CA LYS A 13 -10.39 -13.74 -18.83
C LYS A 13 -9.90 -13.51 -17.39
N ALA A 14 -9.40 -12.32 -17.10
CA ALA A 14 -9.00 -11.85 -15.79
C ALA A 14 -8.84 -10.33 -15.81
N VAL A 15 -8.97 -9.70 -14.65
CA VAL A 15 -8.64 -8.28 -14.40
C VAL A 15 -7.34 -8.25 -13.62
N LEU A 16 -6.29 -7.67 -14.20
CA LEU A 16 -5.01 -7.48 -13.53
C LEU A 16 -5.08 -6.22 -12.67
N VAL A 17 -4.73 -6.36 -11.40
CA VAL A 17 -4.67 -5.26 -10.44
C VAL A 17 -3.26 -5.15 -9.89
N GLY A 18 -2.62 -4.01 -10.09
CA GLY A 18 -1.26 -3.74 -9.62
C GLY A 18 -1.01 -2.27 -9.35
N GLY A 19 0.20 -1.95 -8.87
CA GLY A 19 0.61 -0.60 -8.53
C GLY A 19 0.15 -0.09 -7.15
N ALA A 20 -0.82 -0.74 -6.52
CA ALA A 20 -1.27 -0.50 -5.16
C ALA A 20 -1.83 -1.81 -4.54
N ALA A 21 -1.94 -1.86 -3.22
CA ALA A 21 -2.55 -2.99 -2.54
C ALA A 21 -4.04 -3.08 -2.85
N LEU A 22 -4.52 -4.28 -3.18
CA LEU A 22 -5.93 -4.56 -3.33
C LEU A 22 -6.51 -5.00 -1.98
N SER A 23 -7.53 -4.30 -1.47
CA SER A 23 -8.16 -4.70 -0.22
C SER A 23 -8.87 -6.06 -0.38
N LYS A 24 -8.81 -6.88 0.68
CA LYS A 24 -9.51 -8.19 0.71
C LYS A 24 -11.01 -8.04 0.46
N THR A 25 -11.62 -6.97 0.98
CA THR A 25 -13.05 -6.68 0.78
C THR A 25 -13.36 -6.46 -0.69
N LEU A 26 -12.58 -5.62 -1.39
CA LEU A 26 -12.80 -5.35 -2.82
C LEU A 26 -12.54 -6.60 -3.67
N ARG A 27 -11.51 -7.39 -3.35
CA ARG A 27 -11.26 -8.67 -4.01
C ARG A 27 -12.45 -9.61 -3.86
N ASN A 28 -12.96 -9.80 -2.65
CA ASN A 28 -14.12 -10.65 -2.38
C ASN A 28 -15.37 -10.14 -3.13
N GLN A 29 -15.61 -8.84 -3.15
CA GLN A 29 -16.73 -8.26 -3.91
C GLN A 29 -16.63 -8.53 -5.41
N ALA A 30 -15.44 -8.40 -5.99
CA ALA A 30 -15.19 -8.70 -7.39
C ALA A 30 -15.43 -10.20 -7.70
N GLU A 31 -14.91 -11.10 -6.86
CA GLU A 31 -15.08 -12.55 -7.01
C GLU A 31 -16.54 -12.96 -6.87
N LEU A 32 -17.29 -12.42 -5.89
CA LEU A 32 -18.73 -12.64 -5.74
C LEU A 32 -19.51 -12.09 -6.94
N ALA A 33 -19.03 -11.03 -7.56
CA ALA A 33 -19.60 -10.51 -8.80
C ALA A 33 -19.24 -11.34 -10.04
N GLY A 34 -18.44 -12.41 -9.92
CA GLY A 34 -18.00 -13.27 -11.02
C GLY A 34 -16.86 -12.68 -11.85
N ILE A 35 -16.08 -11.76 -11.28
CA ILE A 35 -14.90 -11.16 -11.91
C ILE A 35 -13.66 -11.88 -11.38
N LYS A 36 -12.86 -12.50 -12.26
CA LYS A 36 -11.58 -13.08 -11.89
C LYS A 36 -10.54 -11.97 -11.75
N VAL A 37 -10.04 -11.76 -10.53
CA VAL A 37 -8.98 -10.79 -10.24
C VAL A 37 -7.65 -11.52 -10.08
N VAL A 38 -6.60 -10.98 -10.70
CA VAL A 38 -5.21 -11.41 -10.53
C VAL A 38 -4.42 -10.18 -10.05
N THR A 39 -3.81 -10.29 -8.87
CA THR A 39 -2.93 -9.23 -8.38
C THR A 39 -1.56 -9.33 -9.02
N THR A 40 -0.94 -8.18 -9.31
CA THR A 40 0.42 -8.15 -9.84
C THR A 40 1.33 -7.29 -8.97
N TYR A 41 2.53 -7.79 -8.70
CA TYR A 41 3.62 -7.01 -8.12
C TYR A 41 4.71 -6.81 -9.15
N GLY A 42 5.21 -5.61 -9.20
CA GLY A 42 6.29 -5.17 -10.09
C GLY A 42 6.41 -3.65 -10.06
N MET A 43 7.42 -3.14 -10.72
CA MET A 43 7.79 -1.73 -10.72
C MET A 43 8.43 -1.33 -12.05
N THR A 44 8.84 -0.07 -12.17
CA THR A 44 9.55 0.41 -13.38
C THR A 44 10.82 -0.39 -13.64
N GLU A 45 11.53 -0.74 -12.58
CA GLU A 45 12.78 -1.50 -12.60
C GLU A 45 12.61 -2.94 -13.08
N THR A 46 11.40 -3.51 -12.98
CA THR A 46 11.05 -4.83 -13.51
C THR A 46 10.28 -4.77 -14.83
N CYS A 47 10.21 -3.58 -15.46
CA CYS A 47 9.50 -3.34 -16.72
C CYS A 47 8.01 -3.75 -16.69
N GLY A 48 7.42 -3.86 -15.51
CA GLY A 48 6.03 -4.29 -15.29
C GLY A 48 5.87 -5.32 -14.20
N GLY A 49 4.75 -6.06 -14.21
CA GLY A 49 4.49 -7.12 -13.23
C GLY A 49 5.42 -8.30 -13.42
N CYS A 50 6.04 -8.76 -12.34
CA CYS A 50 6.92 -9.93 -12.32
C CYS A 50 6.47 -11.03 -11.34
N VAL A 51 5.50 -10.72 -10.46
CA VAL A 51 4.84 -11.68 -9.56
C VAL A 51 3.33 -11.55 -9.73
N PHE A 52 2.62 -12.67 -9.83
CA PHE A 52 1.17 -12.73 -10.05
C PHE A 52 0.53 -13.60 -8.97
N ASP A 53 -0.42 -13.06 -8.23
CA ASP A 53 -1.04 -13.70 -7.05
C ASP A 53 0.00 -14.34 -6.12
N GLY A 54 1.11 -13.63 -5.89
CA GLY A 54 2.21 -14.08 -5.02
C GLY A 54 3.20 -15.06 -5.67
N THR A 55 2.96 -15.52 -6.91
CA THR A 55 3.84 -16.42 -7.64
C THR A 55 4.69 -15.67 -8.65
N ALA A 56 6.01 -15.81 -8.56
CA ALA A 56 6.94 -15.20 -9.52
C ALA A 56 6.84 -15.86 -10.90
N LEU A 57 7.15 -15.10 -11.96
CA LEU A 57 7.33 -15.66 -13.30
C LEU A 57 8.51 -16.68 -13.31
N GLU A 58 8.48 -17.66 -14.19
CA GLU A 58 9.53 -18.71 -14.30
C GLU A 58 10.96 -18.16 -14.44
N SER A 59 11.11 -16.98 -15.07
CA SER A 59 12.40 -16.30 -15.27
C SER A 59 12.80 -15.36 -14.13
N VAL A 60 12.05 -15.35 -13.04
CA VAL A 60 12.21 -14.41 -11.91
C VAL A 60 12.47 -15.20 -10.63
N GLU A 61 13.58 -14.89 -10.00
CA GLU A 61 13.90 -15.35 -8.65
C GLU A 61 13.57 -14.24 -7.64
N ILE A 62 12.92 -14.60 -6.54
CA ILE A 62 12.62 -13.69 -5.42
C ILE A 62 13.28 -14.20 -4.17
N GLU A 63 13.93 -13.33 -3.43
CA GLU A 63 14.53 -13.61 -2.13
C GLU A 63 14.15 -12.49 -1.14
N ILE A 64 14.02 -12.85 0.14
CA ILE A 64 13.82 -11.86 1.21
C ILE A 64 15.12 -11.72 1.98
N ARG A 65 15.71 -10.51 1.96
CA ARG A 65 16.94 -10.17 2.69
C ARG A 65 16.66 -9.04 3.66
N ASN A 66 16.82 -9.30 4.95
CA ASN A 66 16.52 -8.30 6.00
C ASN A 66 15.12 -7.68 5.85
N GLY A 67 14.12 -8.50 5.49
CA GLY A 67 12.73 -8.08 5.24
C GLY A 67 12.49 -7.41 3.89
N LYS A 68 13.52 -7.07 3.11
CA LYS A 68 13.38 -6.48 1.77
C LYS A 68 13.18 -7.55 0.71
N ILE A 69 12.34 -7.24 -0.26
CA ILE A 69 12.18 -8.05 -1.46
C ILE A 69 13.39 -7.80 -2.38
N CYS A 70 14.09 -8.87 -2.71
CA CYS A 70 15.17 -8.85 -3.69
C CYS A 70 14.74 -9.63 -4.93
N ILE A 71 15.02 -9.09 -6.11
CA ILE A 71 14.57 -9.63 -7.40
C ILE A 71 15.80 -9.92 -8.27
N LYS A 72 15.81 -11.08 -8.94
CA LYS A 72 16.78 -11.44 -9.94
C LYS A 72 16.07 -12.04 -11.16
N GLY A 73 16.52 -11.69 -12.37
CA GLY A 73 15.96 -12.23 -13.60
C GLY A 73 16.04 -11.28 -14.78
N GLN A 74 15.60 -11.76 -15.94
CA GLN A 74 15.64 -11.01 -17.20
C GLN A 74 14.62 -9.86 -17.27
N VAL A 75 13.71 -9.79 -16.32
CA VAL A 75 12.71 -8.70 -16.21
C VAL A 75 13.34 -7.38 -15.76
N LEU A 76 14.55 -7.44 -15.18
CA LEU A 76 15.22 -6.26 -14.65
C LEU A 76 15.72 -5.35 -15.77
N ALA A 77 15.46 -4.04 -15.63
CA ALA A 77 15.97 -3.04 -16.55
C ALA A 77 17.50 -2.99 -16.51
N SER A 78 18.15 -2.84 -17.66
CA SER A 78 19.60 -2.91 -17.81
C SER A 78 20.37 -1.78 -17.11
N SER A 79 19.70 -0.71 -16.72
CA SER A 79 20.31 0.50 -16.14
C SER A 79 20.28 0.54 -14.61
N ILE A 80 19.72 -0.47 -13.95
CA ILE A 80 19.61 -0.49 -12.48
C ILE A 80 20.87 -1.09 -11.83
N PRO A 81 21.26 -0.60 -10.64
CA PRO A 81 22.36 -1.19 -9.90
C PRO A 81 21.99 -2.58 -9.36
N LEU A 82 22.85 -3.57 -9.56
CA LEU A 82 22.69 -4.92 -9.03
C LEU A 82 23.80 -5.24 -8.02
N ILE A 83 23.47 -5.99 -6.98
CA ILE A 83 24.41 -6.55 -6.02
C ILE A 83 24.39 -8.08 -6.21
N ASP A 84 25.48 -8.66 -6.69
CA ASP A 84 25.60 -10.07 -7.02
C ASP A 84 24.48 -10.60 -7.94
N GLY A 85 24.05 -9.77 -8.88
CA GLY A 85 22.97 -10.09 -9.83
C GLY A 85 21.55 -9.87 -9.28
N TRP A 86 21.41 -9.38 -8.05
CA TRP A 86 20.13 -9.07 -7.39
C TRP A 86 19.87 -7.58 -7.36
N PHE A 87 18.62 -7.22 -7.63
CA PHE A 87 18.08 -5.89 -7.37
C PHE A 87 17.42 -5.87 -5.99
N GLU A 88 17.95 -5.11 -5.04
CA GLU A 88 17.33 -4.88 -3.74
C GLU A 88 16.30 -3.77 -3.85
N THR A 89 15.04 -4.09 -3.62
CA THR A 89 13.97 -3.10 -3.65
C THR A 89 13.85 -2.36 -2.30
N ASN A 90 13.04 -1.31 -2.27
CA ASN A 90 12.59 -0.68 -1.02
C ASN A 90 11.25 -1.29 -0.52
N ASP A 91 10.78 -2.36 -1.14
CA ASP A 91 9.56 -3.03 -0.71
C ASP A 91 9.89 -4.12 0.32
N LEU A 92 9.09 -4.17 1.38
CA LEU A 92 9.16 -5.19 2.41
C LEU A 92 8.21 -6.33 2.06
N GLY A 93 8.64 -7.56 2.32
CA GLY A 93 7.82 -8.74 2.05
C GLY A 93 8.25 -9.96 2.83
N GLU A 94 7.41 -10.97 2.76
CA GLU A 94 7.65 -12.30 3.33
C GLU A 94 7.06 -13.37 2.41
N PHE A 95 7.44 -14.61 2.63
CA PHE A 95 6.78 -15.75 2.00
C PHE A 95 5.75 -16.37 2.96
N ASN A 96 4.54 -16.59 2.47
CA ASN A 96 3.51 -17.34 3.15
C ASN A 96 3.05 -18.47 2.21
N ASN A 97 3.31 -19.74 2.59
CA ASN A 97 3.06 -20.93 1.74
C ASN A 97 3.60 -20.75 0.31
N ASP A 98 4.88 -20.39 0.18
CA ASP A 98 5.59 -20.14 -1.09
C ASP A 98 5.03 -18.99 -1.94
N GLN A 99 4.06 -18.24 -1.45
CA GLN A 99 3.55 -17.03 -2.09
C GLN A 99 4.19 -15.77 -1.48
N LEU A 100 4.68 -14.88 -2.34
CA LEU A 100 5.17 -13.57 -1.91
C LEU A 100 4.00 -12.73 -1.41
N VAL A 101 4.13 -12.24 -0.19
CA VAL A 101 3.25 -11.24 0.41
C VAL A 101 4.03 -9.94 0.55
N VAL A 102 3.57 -8.90 -0.14
CA VAL A 102 4.15 -7.56 -0.02
C VAL A 102 3.54 -6.89 1.21
N ILE A 103 4.37 -6.56 2.19
CA ILE A 103 3.96 -5.95 3.47
C ILE A 103 3.81 -4.43 3.33
N GLY A 104 4.71 -3.81 2.56
CA GLY A 104 4.73 -2.36 2.36
C GLY A 104 6.05 -1.88 1.82
N ARG A 105 6.34 -0.60 1.99
CA ARG A 105 7.61 0.01 1.57
C ARG A 105 8.42 0.48 2.78
N LEU A 106 9.73 0.37 2.67
CA LEU A 106 10.64 0.85 3.73
C LEU A 106 10.55 2.37 3.92
N ASP A 107 10.35 3.12 2.82
CA ASP A 107 10.15 4.56 2.82
C ASP A 107 8.73 5.00 3.27
N ASP A 108 7.80 4.07 3.40
CA ASP A 108 6.46 4.28 4.00
C ASP A 108 6.43 3.87 5.50
N VAL A 109 7.55 3.45 6.09
CA VAL A 109 7.67 3.21 7.53
C VAL A 109 8.18 4.48 8.19
N ILE A 110 7.45 4.96 9.19
CA ILE A 110 7.83 6.10 10.01
C ILE A 110 8.34 5.62 11.37
N ILE A 111 9.20 6.42 11.99
CA ILE A 111 9.63 6.18 13.37
C ILE A 111 8.92 7.21 14.25
N SER A 112 7.94 6.75 15.02
CA SER A 112 7.16 7.57 15.94
C SER A 112 7.37 7.09 17.36
N GLY A 113 7.97 7.93 18.21
CA GLY A 113 8.25 7.58 19.59
C GLY A 113 9.20 6.38 19.79
N GLY A 114 10.06 6.10 18.81
CA GLY A 114 10.98 4.95 18.81
C GLY A 114 10.40 3.67 18.23
N GLU A 115 9.13 3.65 17.84
CA GLU A 115 8.46 2.51 17.21
C GLU A 115 8.35 2.68 15.70
N ASN A 116 8.52 1.58 14.97
CA ASN A 116 8.35 1.54 13.52
C ASN A 116 6.87 1.35 13.17
N LEU A 117 6.29 2.31 12.47
CA LEU A 117 4.89 2.27 12.05
C LEU A 117 4.79 2.36 10.52
N SER A 118 4.20 1.34 9.89
CA SER A 118 3.92 1.34 8.46
C SER A 118 2.67 2.18 8.15
N LEU A 119 2.82 3.21 7.33
CA LEU A 119 1.68 4.02 6.85
C LEU A 119 0.67 3.17 6.07
N ASN A 120 1.13 2.18 5.31
CA ASN A 120 0.26 1.24 4.60
C ASN A 120 -0.53 0.34 5.57
N ALA A 121 0.08 -0.09 6.69
CA ALA A 121 -0.64 -0.85 7.70
C ALA A 121 -1.78 -0.03 8.33
N VAL A 122 -1.53 1.25 8.60
CA VAL A 122 -2.56 2.19 9.08
C VAL A 122 -3.71 2.32 8.07
N GLU A 123 -3.40 2.57 6.79
CA GLU A 123 -4.40 2.69 5.73
C GLU A 123 -5.22 1.40 5.55
N ASN A 124 -4.57 0.25 5.57
CA ASN A 124 -5.23 -1.05 5.46
C ASN A 124 -6.16 -1.32 6.64
N SER A 125 -5.70 -1.08 7.87
CA SER A 125 -6.49 -1.23 9.09
C SER A 125 -7.77 -0.38 9.04
N LEU A 126 -7.62 0.91 8.71
CA LEU A 126 -8.75 1.83 8.59
C LEU A 126 -9.72 1.46 7.46
N SER A 127 -9.19 1.09 6.28
CA SER A 127 -10.03 0.72 5.13
C SER A 127 -10.82 -0.57 5.35
N LEU A 128 -10.29 -1.51 6.15
CA LEU A 128 -11.01 -2.72 6.53
C LEU A 128 -12.14 -2.43 7.52
N ALA A 129 -11.90 -1.54 8.48
CA ALA A 129 -12.89 -1.19 9.48
C ALA A 129 -13.98 -0.25 8.96
N PHE A 130 -13.63 0.62 8.00
CA PHE A 130 -14.49 1.70 7.51
C PHE A 130 -14.50 1.73 5.97
N PRO A 131 -15.12 0.74 5.31
CA PRO A 131 -15.01 0.53 3.85
C PRO A 131 -15.59 1.66 2.98
N ASP A 132 -16.49 2.49 3.54
CA ASP A 132 -17.11 3.61 2.83
C ASP A 132 -16.34 4.94 2.99
N THR A 133 -15.16 4.90 3.63
CA THR A 133 -14.34 6.08 3.93
C THR A 133 -12.97 5.93 3.25
N GLN A 134 -12.45 7.02 2.69
CA GLN A 134 -11.09 7.02 2.14
C GLN A 134 -10.11 7.61 3.16
N PHE A 135 -8.95 6.98 3.26
CA PHE A 135 -7.90 7.38 4.18
C PHE A 135 -6.55 7.51 3.46
N ALA A 136 -5.74 8.43 3.93
CA ALA A 136 -4.34 8.53 3.59
C ALA A 136 -3.53 8.78 4.86
N ALA A 137 -2.63 7.86 5.20
CA ALA A 137 -1.69 8.03 6.29
C ALA A 137 -0.41 8.69 5.77
N PHE A 138 0.12 9.65 6.51
CA PHE A 138 1.37 10.34 6.16
C PHE A 138 2.08 10.81 7.42
N ALA A 139 3.35 11.19 7.28
CA ALA A 139 4.18 11.65 8.38
C ALA A 139 4.44 13.16 8.29
N VAL A 140 4.53 13.78 9.45
CA VAL A 140 5.08 15.13 9.62
C VAL A 140 6.20 15.06 10.65
N GLU A 141 7.26 15.84 10.44
CA GLU A 141 8.35 15.97 11.41
C GLU A 141 7.81 16.47 12.76
N ASP A 142 8.25 15.83 13.83
CA ASP A 142 7.84 16.14 15.21
C ASP A 142 9.09 16.26 16.08
N PRO A 143 9.31 17.41 16.74
CA PRO A 143 10.51 17.64 17.56
C PRO A 143 10.68 16.67 18.73
N GLN A 144 9.59 16.11 19.27
CA GLN A 144 9.60 15.22 20.40
C GLN A 144 9.66 13.74 20.00
N TRP A 145 8.98 13.39 18.88
CA TRP A 145 8.76 11.99 18.48
C TRP A 145 9.54 11.58 17.22
N GLY A 146 10.31 12.53 16.62
CA GLY A 146 10.98 12.36 15.33
C GLY A 146 9.99 12.52 14.18
N GLN A 147 9.03 11.61 14.07
CA GLN A 147 7.93 11.72 13.12
C GLN A 147 6.59 11.45 13.82
N SER A 148 5.54 12.13 13.38
CA SER A 148 4.19 11.93 13.89
C SER A 148 3.25 11.42 12.80
N LEU A 149 2.44 10.41 13.14
CA LEU A 149 1.38 9.92 12.27
C LEU A 149 0.30 10.98 12.10
N GLN A 150 -0.04 11.27 10.85
CA GLN A 150 -1.16 12.09 10.44
C GLN A 150 -2.10 11.26 9.55
N VAL A 151 -3.40 11.50 9.63
CA VAL A 151 -4.40 10.81 8.80
C VAL A 151 -5.28 11.83 8.09
N ALA A 152 -5.26 11.82 6.76
CA ALA A 152 -6.24 12.53 5.95
C ALA A 152 -7.46 11.62 5.70
N VAL A 153 -8.65 12.22 5.76
CA VAL A 153 -9.93 11.48 5.72
C VAL A 153 -10.91 12.16 4.77
N VAL A 154 -11.51 11.38 3.89
CA VAL A 154 -12.68 11.76 3.08
C VAL A 154 -13.85 10.89 3.51
N GLY A 155 -14.76 11.47 4.31
CA GLY A 155 -15.91 10.77 4.89
C GLY A 155 -16.37 11.42 6.19
N THR A 156 -17.38 10.81 6.82
CA THR A 156 -18.06 11.38 8.00
C THR A 156 -17.73 10.68 9.32
N ILE A 157 -16.77 9.73 9.30
CA ILE A 157 -16.33 9.02 10.51
C ILE A 157 -15.74 9.99 11.54
N SER A 158 -15.94 9.76 12.84
CA SER A 158 -15.38 10.62 13.88
C SER A 158 -13.90 10.35 14.15
N ASP A 159 -13.19 11.36 14.66
CA ASP A 159 -11.78 11.26 15.01
C ASP A 159 -11.55 10.25 16.12
N ASP A 160 -12.47 10.18 17.08
CA ASP A 160 -12.45 9.19 18.18
C ASP A 160 -12.55 7.75 17.65
N GLN A 161 -13.38 7.49 16.64
CA GLN A 161 -13.50 6.17 16.04
C GLN A 161 -12.22 5.75 15.34
N ILE A 162 -11.58 6.66 14.59
CA ILE A 162 -10.29 6.42 13.91
C ILE A 162 -9.22 6.12 14.95
N THR A 163 -9.09 7.00 15.95
CA THR A 163 -8.07 6.89 17.00
C THR A 163 -8.22 5.61 17.79
N THR A 164 -9.43 5.33 18.31
CA THR A 164 -9.70 4.13 19.11
C THR A 164 -9.45 2.85 18.32
N HIS A 165 -9.82 2.84 17.02
CA HIS A 165 -9.58 1.68 16.17
C HIS A 165 -8.08 1.41 15.99
N LEU A 166 -7.29 2.44 15.63
CA LEU A 166 -5.86 2.29 15.42
C LEU A 166 -5.10 1.91 16.69
N GLU A 167 -5.43 2.51 17.84
CA GLU A 167 -4.83 2.14 19.12
C GLU A 167 -5.12 0.68 19.51
N LYS A 168 -6.31 0.19 19.18
CA LYS A 168 -6.71 -1.21 19.47
C LYS A 168 -6.06 -2.20 18.51
N ASP A 169 -5.97 -1.89 17.22
CA ASP A 169 -5.54 -2.81 16.17
C ASP A 169 -4.02 -2.83 16.00
N LEU A 170 -3.37 -1.66 16.06
CA LEU A 170 -1.93 -1.50 15.81
C LEU A 170 -1.12 -1.13 17.06
N GLY A 171 -1.78 -0.75 18.16
CA GLY A 171 -1.13 -0.35 19.40
C GLY A 171 -1.12 1.16 19.63
N GLY A 172 -0.81 1.58 20.88
CA GLY A 172 -0.88 2.99 21.29
C GLY A 172 0.05 3.94 20.52
N PHE A 173 1.14 3.41 19.92
CA PHE A 173 2.05 4.20 19.09
C PHE A 173 1.43 4.57 17.73
N ALA A 174 0.36 3.90 17.28
CA ALA A 174 -0.39 4.21 16.07
C ALA A 174 -1.47 5.29 16.27
N LYS A 175 -1.48 5.96 17.42
CA LYS A 175 -2.37 7.10 17.68
C LYS A 175 -2.03 8.27 16.76
N PRO A 176 -2.95 8.73 15.88
CA PRO A 176 -2.71 9.90 15.05
C PRO A 176 -2.52 11.16 15.91
N LYS A 177 -1.55 11.99 15.56
CA LYS A 177 -1.37 13.32 16.17
C LYS A 177 -2.28 14.38 15.53
N GLY A 178 -2.72 14.15 14.28
CA GLY A 178 -3.70 14.97 13.59
C GLY A 178 -4.55 14.14 12.64
N ILE A 179 -5.83 14.53 12.53
CA ILE A 179 -6.79 13.97 11.59
C ILE A 179 -7.36 15.13 10.78
N HIS A 180 -7.17 15.05 9.45
CA HIS A 180 -7.42 16.15 8.53
C HIS A 180 -8.59 15.81 7.60
N ARG A 181 -9.67 16.60 7.68
CA ARG A 181 -10.86 16.42 6.84
C ARG A 181 -10.63 17.01 5.46
N MET A 182 -10.85 16.20 4.44
CA MET A 182 -10.67 16.59 3.05
C MET A 182 -11.90 16.26 2.21
N THR A 183 -12.09 16.99 1.13
CA THR A 183 -13.12 16.69 0.12
C THR A 183 -12.66 15.62 -0.86
N SER A 184 -11.34 15.52 -1.09
CA SER A 184 -10.70 14.50 -1.91
C SER A 184 -9.25 14.35 -1.49
N LEU A 185 -8.70 13.12 -1.62
CA LEU A 185 -7.27 12.88 -1.40
C LEU A 185 -6.47 13.33 -2.63
N PRO A 186 -5.30 14.00 -2.43
CA PRO A 186 -4.41 14.34 -3.54
C PRO A 186 -3.77 13.06 -4.08
N LEU A 187 -3.82 12.91 -5.42
CA LEU A 187 -3.29 11.74 -6.12
C LEU A 187 -2.20 12.16 -7.11
N LEU A 188 -1.17 11.33 -7.24
CA LEU A 188 -0.23 11.39 -8.35
C LEU A 188 -0.91 10.93 -9.64
N GLY A 189 -0.35 11.27 -10.81
CA GLY A 189 -0.92 10.96 -12.12
C GLY A 189 -1.21 9.47 -12.40
N ILE A 190 -0.65 8.57 -11.57
CA ILE A 190 -0.87 7.12 -11.63
C ILE A 190 -1.89 6.62 -10.57
N GLY A 191 -2.62 7.54 -9.91
CA GLY A 191 -3.64 7.20 -8.92
C GLY A 191 -3.12 6.85 -7.52
N LYS A 192 -1.80 6.99 -7.25
CA LYS A 192 -1.23 6.82 -5.90
C LYS A 192 -1.42 8.08 -5.07
N ILE A 193 -1.58 7.92 -3.75
CA ILE A 193 -1.69 9.05 -2.81
C ILE A 193 -0.41 9.89 -2.83
N ASP A 194 -0.55 11.21 -2.99
CA ASP A 194 0.55 12.16 -2.88
C ASP A 194 0.74 12.61 -1.43
N ARG A 195 1.45 11.77 -0.66
CA ARG A 195 1.77 12.04 0.75
C ARG A 195 2.64 13.29 0.95
N LYS A 196 3.44 13.66 -0.06
CA LYS A 196 4.27 14.88 0.01
C LYS A 196 3.43 16.14 -0.01
N THR A 197 2.39 16.17 -0.83
CA THR A 197 1.43 17.28 -0.88
C THR A 197 0.63 17.35 0.42
N LEU A 198 0.20 16.20 0.99
CA LEU A 198 -0.46 16.16 2.29
C LEU A 198 0.42 16.75 3.40
N ALA A 199 1.66 16.29 3.53
CA ALA A 199 2.58 16.77 4.56
C ALA A 199 2.90 18.28 4.43
N LYS A 200 3.06 18.80 3.20
CA LYS A 200 3.30 20.22 2.96
C LYS A 200 2.09 21.11 3.30
N GLY A 201 0.89 20.61 3.06
CA GLY A 201 -0.34 21.35 3.38
C GLY A 201 -0.45 21.67 4.88
N ILE A 202 -0.03 20.74 5.72
CA ILE A 202 -0.11 20.88 7.18
C ILE A 202 1.07 21.64 7.78
N ALA A 203 2.26 21.53 7.19
CA ALA A 203 3.43 22.30 7.65
C ALA A 203 3.29 23.83 7.45
N ASN A 204 2.29 24.28 6.69
CA ASN A 204 2.01 25.69 6.40
C ASN A 204 0.79 26.23 7.14
N GLU A 205 0.13 25.44 8.00
CA GLU A 205 -0.92 25.86 8.94
C GLU A 205 -0.32 26.10 10.34
#